data_ce01b561edaf2ed3c2de680c30cc8708
#
_entry.id   ce01b561edaf2ed3c2de680c30cc8708
#
_cell.length_a   1.000
_cell.length_b   1.000
_cell.length_c   1.000
_cell.angle_alpha   90.00
_cell.angle_beta   90.00
_cell.angle_gamma   90.00
#
_symmetry.space_group_name_H-M   'P 1'
#
loop_
_entity.id
_entity.type
_entity.pdbx_description
1 polymer ?
#
loop_
_entity_poly.entity_id
_entity_poly.type
_entity_poly.pdbx_seq_one_letter_code
_entity_poly.pdbx_strand_id
1 'polypeptide(L)'
;MTDMLKLSRRVFFLALVATSLGVAHGAHAAVTEEEAHAIGVDAYLYFYSLVTMDLTRKQLTNQEPTPGGIGGPMNRFANVGAFPTADMRVVVRPNFDTLYSSGWLDLTKEPMVVSAPDTGGRYYLLPMLDMWTDVFASPGWRTTGTQAGNFLVTPPGWRPDLREKFVEEFRLPDNTQRIDAPTPYVWIIGRTKTDGPADYDAVHKIQAGYKITPLSQWGKEPVAPEVKIDPSIDMKTPPKVTVDTMPADKFFAYAAELLKLHPPHITDQPMIARLARIGFEVGKSFDLDKADPAIKKGLATAPEDAQKLMAWKVPTMARIANGWSMNTDTMGVYGNYYLKRAIVTQFGLGANLPGDAIYPLNLADADGKPLDGVSNYTIHFDKSEIPPAEAFWSITLYDNDGFQVANPINRFAVSSWMPFKYNPDGSLDLYFRNESPGADKEANWLPAPKGPFTLTMRLYAPKSEALTGKWNPPPVMKVQAVPTAAQ
;
A
#
# COMPACT_ATOMS: atom_id res chain seq x y z
N MET A 1 -76.18 -22.91 42.56
CA MET A 1 -76.70 -23.36 41.28
C MET A 1 -75.47 -23.65 40.42
N THR A 2 -75.02 -24.91 40.48
CA THR A 2 -75.14 -25.95 39.49
C THR A 2 -74.44 -25.60 38.20
N ASP A 3 -73.49 -26.32 37.62
CA ASP A 3 -73.30 -27.76 37.65
C ASP A 3 -71.90 -28.13 37.19
N MET A 4 -71.40 -29.16 37.72
CA MET A 4 -70.30 -30.01 37.33
C MET A 4 -70.43 -30.52 35.90
N LEU A 5 -69.35 -30.66 35.20
CA LEU A 5 -69.19 -31.72 34.22
C LEU A 5 -67.78 -32.27 34.20
N LYS A 6 -67.70 -33.50 34.60
CA LYS A 6 -66.55 -34.41 34.51
C LYS A 6 -66.23 -34.66 33.03
N LEU A 7 -64.98 -34.60 32.63
CA LEU A 7 -64.53 -35.24 31.40
C LEU A 7 -63.25 -36.02 31.64
N SER A 8 -63.35 -37.26 31.26
CA SER A 8 -62.48 -38.42 31.44
C SER A 8 -61.07 -38.25 30.85
N ARG A 9 -60.12 -38.77 31.59
CA ARG A 9 -58.78 -39.07 31.11
C ARG A 9 -58.83 -40.10 29.97
N ARG A 10 -58.39 -39.76 28.78
CA ARG A 10 -57.92 -40.69 27.76
C ARG A 10 -56.38 -40.56 27.66
N VAL A 11 -55.71 -41.60 28.11
CA VAL A 11 -54.31 -41.88 27.93
C VAL A 11 -54.09 -42.20 26.47
N PHE A 12 -53.40 -41.31 25.74
CA PHE A 12 -52.84 -41.62 24.43
C PHE A 12 -51.40 -42.03 24.63
N PHE A 13 -51.10 -43.30 24.45
CA PHE A 13 -49.75 -43.80 24.24
C PHE A 13 -49.26 -43.32 22.85
N LEU A 14 -48.39 -42.34 22.77
CA LEU A 14 -47.64 -42.05 21.58
C LEU A 14 -46.38 -42.93 21.61
N ALA A 15 -46.33 -43.92 20.74
CA ALA A 15 -45.11 -44.64 20.45
C ALA A 15 -44.09 -43.67 19.78
N LEU A 16 -43.02 -43.32 20.49
CA LEU A 16 -41.90 -42.60 19.93
C LEU A 16 -41.12 -43.59 19.02
N VAL A 17 -41.38 -43.52 17.70
CA VAL A 17 -40.47 -44.09 16.71
C VAL A 17 -39.25 -43.19 16.64
N ALA A 18 -38.18 -43.56 17.32
CA ALA A 18 -36.87 -42.95 17.17
C ALA A 18 -36.32 -43.33 15.79
N THR A 19 -36.66 -42.56 14.77
CA THR A 19 -35.89 -42.55 13.53
C THR A 19 -34.55 -41.86 13.85
N SER A 20 -33.50 -42.66 14.01
CA SER A 20 -32.13 -42.23 13.96
C SER A 20 -31.86 -41.61 12.57
N LEU A 21 -32.06 -40.30 12.44
CA LEU A 21 -31.47 -39.54 11.37
C LEU A 21 -29.95 -39.60 11.59
N GLY A 22 -29.30 -40.58 10.99
CA GLY A 22 -27.90 -40.59 10.77
C GLY A 22 -27.57 -39.29 9.99
N VAL A 23 -26.98 -38.31 10.66
CA VAL A 23 -26.32 -37.20 9.99
C VAL A 23 -25.22 -37.85 9.16
N ALA A 24 -25.56 -38.19 7.90
CA ALA A 24 -24.55 -38.47 6.92
C ALA A 24 -23.64 -37.20 6.90
N HIS A 25 -22.49 -37.25 7.55
CA HIS A 25 -21.41 -36.40 7.23
C HIS A 25 -21.17 -36.61 5.75
N GLY A 26 -21.62 -35.66 4.92
CA GLY A 26 -21.37 -35.72 3.49
C GLY A 26 -19.87 -35.82 3.33
N ALA A 27 -19.38 -36.99 2.96
CA ALA A 27 -18.02 -37.18 2.54
C ALA A 27 -17.84 -36.17 1.38
N HIS A 28 -17.17 -35.07 1.64
CA HIS A 28 -16.76 -34.19 0.55
C HIS A 28 -15.98 -35.08 -0.43
N ALA A 29 -16.38 -35.06 -1.70
CA ALA A 29 -15.62 -35.75 -2.74
C ALA A 29 -14.14 -35.38 -2.61
N ALA A 30 -13.27 -36.40 -2.71
CA ALA A 30 -11.84 -36.17 -2.65
C ALA A 30 -11.45 -35.11 -3.70
N VAL A 31 -10.60 -34.17 -3.31
CA VAL A 31 -10.13 -33.09 -4.18
C VAL A 31 -9.29 -33.70 -5.31
N THR A 32 -9.61 -33.38 -6.56
CA THR A 32 -8.78 -33.80 -7.71
C THR A 32 -7.51 -32.98 -7.79
N GLU A 33 -6.50 -33.46 -8.52
CA GLU A 33 -5.26 -32.69 -8.77
C GLU A 33 -5.54 -31.33 -9.42
N GLU A 34 -6.45 -31.29 -10.42
CA GLU A 34 -6.85 -30.09 -11.13
C GLU A 34 -7.55 -29.09 -10.19
N GLU A 35 -8.45 -29.58 -9.34
CA GLU A 35 -9.12 -28.73 -8.35
C GLU A 35 -8.13 -28.22 -7.31
N ALA A 36 -7.22 -29.06 -6.81
CA ALA A 36 -6.17 -28.67 -5.88
C ALA A 36 -5.25 -27.61 -6.50
N HIS A 37 -4.92 -27.77 -7.78
CA HIS A 37 -4.12 -26.78 -8.51
C HIS A 37 -4.84 -25.42 -8.61
N ALA A 38 -6.11 -25.42 -9.03
CA ALA A 38 -6.89 -24.18 -9.14
C ALA A 38 -7.04 -23.46 -7.79
N ILE A 39 -7.27 -24.21 -6.70
CA ILE A 39 -7.30 -23.65 -5.35
C ILE A 39 -5.89 -23.17 -4.93
N GLY A 40 -4.85 -23.89 -5.31
CA GLY A 40 -3.45 -23.54 -5.04
C GLY A 40 -3.03 -22.22 -5.69
N VAL A 41 -3.45 -21.98 -6.94
CA VAL A 41 -3.24 -20.68 -7.63
C VAL A 41 -3.92 -19.55 -6.86
N ASP A 42 -5.18 -19.72 -6.50
CA ASP A 42 -5.90 -18.73 -5.70
C ASP A 42 -5.28 -18.53 -4.31
N ALA A 43 -4.80 -19.60 -3.67
CA ALA A 43 -4.12 -19.57 -2.39
C ALA A 43 -2.80 -18.79 -2.46
N TYR A 44 -2.01 -19.01 -3.51
CA TYR A 44 -0.77 -18.26 -3.72
C TYR A 44 -1.05 -16.76 -3.84
N LEU A 45 -2.02 -16.38 -4.68
CA LEU A 45 -2.42 -14.98 -4.86
C LEU A 45 -2.95 -14.38 -3.56
N TYR A 46 -3.72 -15.14 -2.80
CA TYR A 46 -4.25 -14.71 -1.51
C TYR A 46 -3.15 -14.44 -0.48
N PHE A 47 -2.20 -15.37 -0.34
CA PHE A 47 -1.12 -15.29 0.65
C PHE A 47 0.07 -14.46 0.21
N TYR A 48 0.21 -14.12 -1.07
CA TYR A 48 1.36 -13.40 -1.61
C TYR A 48 1.66 -12.11 -0.82
N SER A 49 0.62 -11.33 -0.54
CA SER A 49 0.74 -10.09 0.23
C SER A 49 1.19 -10.34 1.67
N LEU A 50 0.60 -11.31 2.34
CA LEU A 50 0.91 -11.66 3.74
C LEU A 50 2.37 -12.09 3.90
N VAL A 51 2.85 -12.99 3.02
CA VAL A 51 4.23 -13.48 3.03
C VAL A 51 5.21 -12.36 2.72
N THR A 52 4.91 -11.53 1.70
CA THR A 52 5.76 -10.38 1.34
C THR A 52 5.84 -9.36 2.47
N MET A 53 4.73 -9.06 3.12
CA MET A 53 4.68 -8.13 4.25
C MET A 53 5.52 -8.61 5.43
N ASP A 54 5.45 -9.90 5.77
CA ASP A 54 6.24 -10.41 6.91
C ASP A 54 7.74 -10.42 6.61
N LEU A 55 8.16 -10.81 5.41
CA LEU A 55 9.57 -10.72 5.00
C LEU A 55 10.04 -9.27 4.97
N THR A 56 9.22 -8.35 4.48
CA THR A 56 9.51 -6.90 4.48
C THR A 56 9.64 -6.39 5.91
N ARG A 57 8.70 -6.75 6.79
CA ARG A 57 8.76 -6.39 8.21
C ARG A 57 10.04 -6.89 8.84
N LYS A 58 10.36 -8.16 8.67
CA LYS A 58 11.58 -8.78 9.23
C LYS A 58 12.85 -8.03 8.80
N GLN A 59 13.00 -7.71 7.52
CA GLN A 59 14.16 -6.96 7.05
C GLN A 59 14.17 -5.52 7.58
N LEU A 60 13.05 -4.81 7.46
CA LEU A 60 12.99 -3.40 7.87
C LEU A 60 13.17 -3.22 9.38
N THR A 61 12.77 -4.20 10.20
CA THR A 61 12.88 -4.09 11.67
C THR A 61 14.12 -4.74 12.26
N ASN A 62 14.93 -5.41 11.44
CA ASN A 62 16.17 -6.08 11.85
C ASN A 62 17.42 -5.18 11.69
N GLN A 63 17.28 -3.91 11.95
CA GLN A 63 18.35 -2.93 11.78
C GLN A 63 18.14 -1.68 12.63
N GLU A 64 19.25 -1.01 12.96
CA GLU A 64 19.20 0.35 13.50
C GLU A 64 18.70 1.33 12.42
N PRO A 65 18.00 2.40 12.81
CA PRO A 65 17.66 3.46 11.88
C PRO A 65 18.91 4.07 11.26
N THR A 66 18.94 4.12 9.93
CA THR A 66 20.04 4.74 9.18
C THR A 66 19.57 6.02 8.51
N PRO A 67 20.43 7.04 8.39
CA PRO A 67 20.11 8.23 7.61
C PRO A 67 19.68 7.86 6.19
N GLY A 68 18.50 8.32 5.76
CA GLY A 68 17.93 8.02 4.45
C GLY A 68 17.26 6.65 4.32
N GLY A 69 17.31 5.79 5.34
CA GLY A 69 16.63 4.51 5.38
C GLY A 69 15.22 4.61 5.97
N ILE A 70 14.35 3.66 5.60
CA ILE A 70 12.99 3.52 6.14
C ILE A 70 12.88 2.37 7.17
N GLY A 71 14.00 1.74 7.52
CA GLY A 71 14.07 0.66 8.49
C GLY A 71 14.48 1.13 9.88
N GLY A 72 14.04 0.42 10.89
CA GLY A 72 14.31 0.66 12.30
C GLY A 72 13.51 -0.31 13.18
N PRO A 73 13.78 -0.40 14.49
CA PRO A 73 13.12 -1.36 15.36
C PRO A 73 11.59 -1.18 15.39
N MET A 74 10.88 -2.23 15.75
CA MET A 74 9.44 -2.14 16.01
C MET A 74 9.11 -1.01 16.98
N ASN A 75 7.95 -0.40 16.81
CA ASN A 75 7.41 0.67 17.67
C ASN A 75 8.25 1.96 17.68
N ARG A 76 8.97 2.23 16.59
CA ARG A 76 9.73 3.46 16.39
C ARG A 76 9.65 3.92 14.95
N PHE A 77 9.55 5.23 14.74
CA PHE A 77 9.68 5.81 13.40
C PHE A 77 11.16 5.92 12.97
N ALA A 78 11.42 5.52 11.73
CA ALA A 78 12.62 5.88 10.97
C ALA A 78 12.23 6.99 10.00
N ASN A 79 12.96 8.11 10.05
CA ASN A 79 12.66 9.30 9.27
C ASN A 79 13.72 9.49 8.17
N VAL A 80 13.26 9.62 6.93
CA VAL A 80 14.10 9.98 5.78
C VAL A 80 14.26 11.49 5.78
N GLY A 81 15.50 11.97 5.86
CA GLY A 81 15.82 13.39 6.04
C GLY A 81 15.99 14.18 4.75
N ALA A 82 16.05 13.55 3.58
CA ALA A 82 16.30 14.21 2.30
C ALA A 82 15.74 13.43 1.12
N PHE A 83 15.59 14.08 -0.01
CA PHE A 83 15.33 13.43 -1.28
C PHE A 83 16.50 12.52 -1.69
N PRO A 84 16.24 11.46 -2.48
CA PRO A 84 17.31 10.62 -3.01
C PRO A 84 18.26 11.44 -3.91
N THR A 85 19.55 11.11 -3.83
CA THR A 85 20.57 11.69 -4.72
C THR A 85 20.50 11.06 -6.12
N ALA A 86 21.12 11.69 -7.12
CA ALA A 86 21.08 11.21 -8.50
C ALA A 86 21.62 9.78 -8.69
N ASP A 87 22.53 9.35 -7.83
CA ASP A 87 23.19 8.03 -7.85
C ASP A 87 22.49 6.96 -7.01
N MET A 88 21.50 7.34 -6.18
CA MET A 88 20.75 6.39 -5.35
C MET A 88 19.85 5.50 -6.21
N ARG A 89 20.04 4.17 -6.14
CA ARG A 89 19.30 3.16 -6.92
C ARG A 89 18.68 2.08 -6.04
N VAL A 90 18.24 2.45 -4.84
CA VAL A 90 17.67 1.51 -3.87
C VAL A 90 16.16 1.32 -4.05
N VAL A 91 15.46 2.41 -4.39
CA VAL A 91 14.01 2.43 -4.55
C VAL A 91 13.66 2.89 -5.96
N VAL A 92 12.87 2.07 -6.67
CA VAL A 92 12.36 2.39 -8.01
C VAL A 92 11.29 3.47 -7.90
N ARG A 93 11.33 4.46 -8.78
CA ARG A 93 10.43 5.64 -8.83
C ARG A 93 10.34 6.40 -7.51
N PRO A 94 11.50 6.81 -6.95
CA PRO A 94 11.53 7.51 -5.67
C PRO A 94 10.74 8.82 -5.74
N ASN A 95 10.31 9.27 -4.58
CA ASN A 95 9.49 10.47 -4.41
C ASN A 95 10.37 11.72 -4.26
N PHE A 96 9.97 12.83 -4.88
CA PHE A 96 10.60 14.16 -4.78
C PHE A 96 9.61 15.22 -4.29
N ASP A 97 8.58 14.80 -3.54
CA ASP A 97 7.52 15.69 -3.05
C ASP A 97 7.40 15.64 -1.52
N THR A 98 7.77 14.50 -0.92
CA THR A 98 7.56 14.26 0.51
C THR A 98 8.76 13.55 1.12
N LEU A 99 9.02 13.79 2.40
CA LEU A 99 9.93 12.98 3.20
C LEU A 99 9.15 11.90 3.95
N TYR A 100 9.73 10.70 4.04
CA TYR A 100 9.09 9.54 4.63
C TYR A 100 9.33 9.42 6.12
N SER A 101 8.33 8.92 6.85
CA SER A 101 8.42 8.46 8.23
C SER A 101 7.83 7.06 8.29
N SER A 102 8.66 6.04 8.40
CA SER A 102 8.23 4.64 8.41
C SER A 102 8.31 4.05 9.82
N GLY A 103 7.30 3.30 10.21
CA GLY A 103 7.26 2.62 11.51
C GLY A 103 6.41 1.36 11.46
N TRP A 104 6.85 0.34 12.19
CA TRP A 104 6.09 -0.89 12.37
C TRP A 104 5.57 -0.98 13.80
N LEU A 105 4.27 -1.23 13.97
CA LEU A 105 3.65 -1.48 15.26
C LEU A 105 3.64 -2.97 15.57
N ASP A 106 4.04 -3.32 16.78
CA ASP A 106 3.80 -4.63 17.39
C ASP A 106 2.68 -4.50 18.43
N LEU A 107 1.48 -4.89 18.05
CA LEU A 107 0.29 -4.87 18.90
C LEU A 107 0.06 -6.21 19.62
N THR A 108 0.99 -7.16 19.53
CA THR A 108 0.80 -8.51 20.12
C THR A 108 0.69 -8.48 21.64
N LYS A 109 1.22 -7.45 22.28
CA LYS A 109 1.24 -7.32 23.74
C LYS A 109 0.26 -6.28 24.27
N GLU A 110 0.19 -5.14 23.60
CA GLU A 110 -0.62 -4.01 24.03
C GLU A 110 -0.90 -3.04 22.88
N PRO A 111 -1.92 -2.16 22.99
CA PRO A 111 -2.14 -1.08 22.06
C PRO A 111 -0.96 -0.09 22.00
N MET A 112 -0.83 0.60 20.88
CA MET A 112 0.14 1.68 20.67
C MET A 112 -0.58 3.01 20.46
N VAL A 113 -0.05 4.08 21.03
CA VAL A 113 -0.47 5.44 20.73
C VAL A 113 0.46 6.01 19.67
N VAL A 114 -0.08 6.28 18.49
CA VAL A 114 0.61 6.99 17.40
C VAL A 114 0.27 8.47 17.55
N SER A 115 1.28 9.32 17.71
CA SER A 115 1.11 10.76 17.84
C SER A 115 1.63 11.49 16.61
N ALA A 116 0.88 12.50 16.16
CA ALA A 116 1.31 13.46 15.15
C ALA A 116 1.31 14.88 15.74
N PRO A 117 2.33 15.71 15.48
CA PRO A 117 2.32 17.11 15.91
C PRO A 117 1.38 17.93 15.02
N ASP A 118 1.11 19.17 15.42
CA ASP A 118 0.52 20.16 14.52
C ASP A 118 1.48 20.43 13.36
N THR A 119 1.02 20.23 12.12
CA THR A 119 1.84 20.44 10.92
C THR A 119 1.68 21.83 10.31
N GLY A 120 0.90 22.71 10.95
CA GLY A 120 0.70 24.09 10.51
C GLY A 120 0.02 24.19 9.13
N GLY A 121 -0.92 23.32 8.83
CA GLY A 121 -1.57 23.26 7.51
C GLY A 121 -0.80 22.46 6.44
N ARG A 122 0.43 22.00 6.72
CA ARG A 122 1.24 21.22 5.78
C ARG A 122 0.61 19.85 5.52
N TYR A 123 0.59 19.45 4.25
CA TYR A 123 0.12 18.12 3.87
C TYR A 123 1.00 17.03 4.48
N TYR A 124 0.34 16.09 5.14
CA TYR A 124 0.95 14.85 5.63
C TYR A 124 -0.09 13.73 5.63
N LEU A 125 0.37 12.51 5.67
CA LEU A 125 -0.44 11.32 5.92
C LEU A 125 0.40 10.26 6.63
N LEU A 126 -0.26 9.47 7.49
CA LEU A 126 0.28 8.31 8.19
C LEU A 126 -0.57 7.07 7.84
N PRO A 127 -0.54 6.59 6.59
CA PRO A 127 -1.32 5.43 6.20
C PRO A 127 -0.85 4.22 7.00
N MET A 128 -1.81 3.50 7.57
CA MET A 128 -1.62 2.30 8.37
C MET A 128 -2.07 1.09 7.55
N LEU A 129 -1.13 0.23 7.22
CA LEU A 129 -1.37 -0.99 6.45
C LEU A 129 -1.40 -2.18 7.38
N ASP A 130 -2.39 -3.05 7.20
CA ASP A 130 -2.39 -4.35 7.83
C ASP A 130 -1.44 -5.34 7.12
N MET A 131 -1.32 -6.56 7.63
CA MET A 131 -0.43 -7.57 7.05
C MET A 131 -0.93 -8.13 5.72
N TRP A 132 -2.16 -7.84 5.33
CA TRP A 132 -2.72 -8.13 4.00
C TRP A 132 -2.49 -7.02 2.99
N THR A 133 -1.80 -5.94 3.38
CA THR A 133 -1.49 -4.74 2.59
C THR A 133 -2.66 -3.77 2.39
N ASP A 134 -3.78 -3.98 3.06
CA ASP A 134 -4.89 -3.05 3.03
C ASP A 134 -4.62 -1.84 3.95
N VAL A 135 -4.84 -0.63 3.45
CA VAL A 135 -4.81 0.61 4.24
C VAL A 135 -6.12 0.74 5.00
N PHE A 136 -6.14 0.33 6.25
CA PHE A 136 -7.34 0.38 7.08
C PHE A 136 -7.56 1.72 7.78
N ALA A 137 -6.52 2.55 7.88
CA ALA A 137 -6.60 3.92 8.38
C ALA A 137 -5.52 4.79 7.73
N SER A 138 -5.80 6.07 7.55
CA SER A 138 -4.85 7.04 6.99
C SER A 138 -5.00 8.39 7.70
N PRO A 139 -4.59 8.52 8.99
CA PRO A 139 -4.54 9.81 9.65
C PRO A 139 -3.70 10.81 8.87
N GLY A 140 -4.16 12.04 8.74
CA GLY A 140 -3.46 13.05 7.99
C GLY A 140 -4.34 14.18 7.49
N TRP A 141 -3.78 15.01 6.64
CA TRP A 141 -4.37 16.24 6.12
C TRP A 141 -5.83 16.07 5.65
N ARG A 142 -6.12 15.00 4.90
CA ARG A 142 -7.45 14.74 4.33
C ARG A 142 -8.46 14.21 5.34
N THR A 143 -8.04 13.41 6.32
CA THR A 143 -8.94 12.61 7.17
C THR A 143 -9.09 13.17 8.58
N THR A 144 -7.99 13.56 9.21
CA THR A 144 -7.96 14.03 10.60
C THR A 144 -7.53 15.48 10.74
N GLY A 145 -7.19 16.14 9.62
CA GLY A 145 -6.69 17.52 9.61
C GLY A 145 -5.21 17.60 9.96
N THR A 146 -4.76 18.82 10.22
CA THR A 146 -3.32 19.14 10.41
C THR A 146 -2.96 19.50 11.85
N GLN A 147 -3.93 19.52 12.73
CA GLN A 147 -3.70 19.75 14.16
C GLN A 147 -3.03 18.56 14.83
N ALA A 148 -2.37 18.79 15.96
CA ALA A 148 -1.81 17.70 16.75
C ALA A 148 -2.88 16.67 17.12
N GLY A 149 -2.57 15.38 16.94
CA GLY A 149 -3.50 14.29 17.18
C GLY A 149 -2.84 13.06 17.76
N ASN A 150 -3.62 12.27 18.49
CA ASN A 150 -3.21 10.98 19.02
C ASN A 150 -4.17 9.90 18.54
N PHE A 151 -3.62 8.76 18.13
CA PHE A 151 -4.35 7.63 17.57
C PHE A 151 -4.01 6.39 18.38
N LEU A 152 -4.99 5.89 19.14
CA LEU A 152 -4.87 4.65 19.89
C LEU A 152 -5.11 3.48 18.95
N VAL A 153 -4.04 2.84 18.48
CA VAL A 153 -4.12 1.68 17.59
C VAL A 153 -4.20 0.42 18.45
N THR A 154 -5.28 -0.35 18.31
CA THR A 154 -5.56 -1.52 19.12
C THR A 154 -5.44 -2.81 18.32
N PRO A 155 -5.02 -3.93 18.94
CA PRO A 155 -4.96 -5.23 18.24
C PRO A 155 -6.34 -5.77 17.88
N PRO A 156 -6.43 -6.76 16.96
CA PRO A 156 -7.70 -7.40 16.62
C PRO A 156 -8.41 -7.94 17.84
N GLY A 157 -9.73 -7.71 17.91
CA GLY A 157 -10.57 -8.23 18.99
C GLY A 157 -10.33 -7.60 20.36
N TRP A 158 -9.50 -6.56 20.45
CA TRP A 158 -9.29 -5.84 21.69
C TRP A 158 -10.61 -5.20 22.15
N ARG A 159 -11.17 -5.74 23.20
CA ARG A 159 -12.41 -5.23 23.83
C ARG A 159 -12.03 -4.54 25.12
N PRO A 160 -12.21 -3.25 25.22
CA PRO A 160 -12.25 -2.63 26.51
C PRO A 160 -13.70 -2.72 27.03
N ASP A 161 -13.93 -3.52 28.03
CA ASP A 161 -15.04 -3.27 28.97
C ASP A 161 -14.78 -1.96 29.75
N LEU A 162 -13.96 -1.09 29.19
CA LEU A 162 -12.99 -0.24 29.85
C LEU A 162 -12.79 1.10 29.15
N ARG A 163 -13.63 1.44 28.16
CA ARG A 163 -13.45 2.71 27.40
C ARG A 163 -13.33 3.91 28.34
N GLU A 164 -14.14 3.94 29.39
CA GLU A 164 -14.09 4.99 30.42
C GLU A 164 -12.88 4.79 31.35
N LYS A 165 -12.63 3.56 31.82
CA LYS A 165 -11.50 3.27 32.71
C LYS A 165 -10.14 3.42 32.06
N PHE A 166 -9.99 3.07 30.76
CA PHE A 166 -8.70 3.20 30.06
C PHE A 166 -8.31 4.66 29.81
N VAL A 167 -9.26 5.49 29.40
CA VAL A 167 -8.99 6.93 29.21
C VAL A 167 -8.63 7.57 30.56
N GLU A 168 -9.29 7.19 31.65
CA GLU A 168 -8.98 7.65 33.00
C GLU A 168 -7.67 7.09 33.54
N GLU A 169 -7.42 5.79 33.35
CA GLU A 169 -6.22 5.11 33.88
C GLU A 169 -4.94 5.61 33.23
N PHE A 170 -4.93 5.75 31.87
CA PHE A 170 -3.74 6.19 31.13
C PHE A 170 -3.74 7.69 30.81
N ARG A 171 -4.76 8.44 31.26
CA ARG A 171 -4.89 9.89 31.04
C ARG A 171 -4.63 10.30 29.58
N LEU A 172 -5.20 9.54 28.65
CA LEU A 172 -5.17 9.90 27.24
C LEU A 172 -5.96 11.21 27.03
N PRO A 173 -5.51 12.09 26.11
CA PRO A 173 -6.29 13.27 25.74
C PRO A 173 -7.71 12.91 25.25
N ASP A 174 -8.70 13.73 25.57
CA ASP A 174 -10.12 13.49 25.23
C ASP A 174 -10.35 13.33 23.71
N ASN A 175 -9.49 13.96 22.88
CA ASN A 175 -9.53 13.88 21.43
C ASN A 175 -8.76 12.70 20.83
N THR A 176 -8.29 11.76 21.66
CA THR A 176 -7.61 10.55 21.16
C THR A 176 -8.58 9.70 20.36
N GLN A 177 -8.23 9.44 19.08
CA GLN A 177 -9.03 8.61 18.19
C GLN A 177 -8.60 7.15 18.31
N ARG A 178 -9.57 6.25 18.51
CA ARG A 178 -9.31 4.80 18.46
C ARG A 178 -9.34 4.29 17.04
N ILE A 179 -8.35 3.46 16.69
CA ILE A 179 -8.23 2.75 15.43
C ILE A 179 -8.04 1.26 15.72
N ASP A 180 -9.00 0.43 15.32
CA ASP A 180 -8.91 -1.01 15.50
C ASP A 180 -8.15 -1.63 14.32
N ALA A 181 -6.98 -2.21 14.59
CA ALA A 181 -6.16 -2.84 13.56
C ALA A 181 -6.71 -4.22 13.19
N PRO A 182 -6.77 -4.58 11.88
CA PRO A 182 -7.18 -5.91 11.44
C PRO A 182 -6.17 -7.00 11.76
N THR A 183 -4.89 -6.65 11.92
CA THR A 183 -3.80 -7.58 12.22
C THR A 183 -2.91 -7.07 13.37
N PRO A 184 -2.23 -7.97 14.13
CA PRO A 184 -1.37 -7.58 15.24
C PRO A 184 -0.12 -6.79 14.85
N TYR A 185 0.37 -6.91 13.61
CA TYR A 185 1.40 -6.04 13.08
C TYR A 185 0.79 -5.06 12.09
N VAL A 186 1.29 -3.83 12.12
CA VAL A 186 0.84 -2.71 11.27
C VAL A 186 2.05 -1.98 10.73
N TRP A 187 2.05 -1.67 9.44
CA TRP A 187 3.07 -0.83 8.83
C TRP A 187 2.55 0.58 8.59
N ILE A 188 3.24 1.59 9.09
CA ILE A 188 2.96 3.00 8.82
C ILE A 188 4.01 3.49 7.83
N ILE A 189 3.56 4.01 6.67
CA ILE A 189 4.42 4.63 5.68
C ILE A 189 4.06 6.11 5.56
N GLY A 190 4.45 6.88 6.59
CA GLY A 190 4.16 8.30 6.68
C GLY A 190 4.86 9.12 5.59
N ARG A 191 4.22 10.18 5.17
CA ARG A 191 4.74 11.15 4.18
C ARG A 191 4.42 12.56 4.64
N THR A 192 5.42 13.44 4.63
CA THR A 192 5.27 14.86 4.95
C THR A 192 5.77 15.67 3.76
N LYS A 193 4.92 16.56 3.21
CA LYS A 193 5.26 17.42 2.08
C LYS A 193 6.49 18.27 2.40
N THR A 194 7.37 18.43 1.41
CA THR A 194 8.48 19.37 1.44
C THR A 194 8.60 20.13 0.13
N ASP A 195 9.04 21.39 0.21
CA ASP A 195 9.34 22.23 -0.96
C ASP A 195 10.80 22.05 -1.43
N GLY A 196 11.49 21.02 -0.91
CA GLY A 196 12.87 20.69 -1.25
C GLY A 196 13.88 21.09 -0.16
N PRO A 197 15.17 21.13 -0.48
CA PRO A 197 16.27 21.25 0.51
C PRO A 197 16.15 22.44 1.46
N ALA A 198 15.66 23.59 0.99
CA ALA A 198 15.50 24.79 1.83
C ALA A 198 14.38 24.63 2.90
N ASP A 199 13.51 23.65 2.76
CA ASP A 199 12.37 23.39 3.65
C ASP A 199 12.60 22.19 4.59
N TYR A 200 13.69 21.46 4.43
CA TYR A 200 13.94 20.22 5.19
C TYR A 200 13.90 20.43 6.71
N ASP A 201 14.47 21.51 7.22
CA ASP A 201 14.50 21.79 8.67
C ASP A 201 13.08 21.89 9.26
N ALA A 202 12.15 22.48 8.52
CA ALA A 202 10.75 22.58 8.94
C ALA A 202 10.09 21.20 8.96
N VAL A 203 10.37 20.37 7.95
CA VAL A 203 9.84 18.99 7.87
C VAL A 203 10.45 18.10 8.95
N HIS A 204 11.76 18.22 9.23
CA HIS A 204 12.43 17.46 10.29
C HIS A 204 11.81 17.74 11.68
N LYS A 205 11.41 18.98 11.96
CA LYS A 205 10.71 19.31 13.20
C LYS A 205 9.37 18.57 13.30
N ILE A 206 8.64 18.47 12.20
CA ILE A 206 7.39 17.68 12.16
C ILE A 206 7.68 16.20 12.35
N GLN A 207 8.66 15.65 11.61
CA GLN A 207 9.05 14.24 11.72
C GLN A 207 9.50 13.87 13.14
N ALA A 208 10.21 14.77 13.84
CA ALA A 208 10.61 14.57 15.24
C ALA A 208 9.40 14.51 16.20
N GLY A 209 8.27 15.06 15.80
CA GLY A 209 7.01 15.01 16.55
C GLY A 209 6.20 13.74 16.34
N TYR A 210 6.48 12.94 15.31
CA TYR A 210 5.83 11.63 15.14
C TYR A 210 6.38 10.64 16.17
N LYS A 211 5.48 10.03 16.93
CA LYS A 211 5.85 9.10 17.99
C LYS A 211 4.99 7.85 17.94
N ILE A 212 5.56 6.74 18.38
CA ILE A 212 4.85 5.48 18.67
C ILE A 212 5.16 5.18 20.12
N THR A 213 4.13 5.15 20.97
CA THR A 213 4.27 4.95 22.40
C THR A 213 3.40 3.77 22.84
N PRO A 214 3.96 2.70 23.45
CA PRO A 214 3.16 1.67 24.07
C PRO A 214 2.19 2.28 25.10
N LEU A 215 0.95 1.80 25.14
CA LEU A 215 -0.07 2.38 26.03
C LEU A 215 0.39 2.37 27.48
N SER A 216 1.06 1.31 27.93
CA SER A 216 1.62 1.19 29.28
C SER A 216 2.72 2.21 29.61
N GLN A 217 3.29 2.86 28.60
CA GLN A 217 4.33 3.89 28.72
C GLN A 217 3.79 5.31 28.51
N TRP A 218 2.50 5.46 28.24
CA TRP A 218 1.89 6.77 28.03
C TRP A 218 2.05 7.67 29.27
N GLY A 219 2.49 8.90 29.06
CA GLY A 219 2.74 9.87 30.15
C GLY A 219 4.01 9.61 30.96
N LYS A 220 4.83 8.62 30.59
CA LYS A 220 6.13 8.34 31.21
C LYS A 220 7.28 8.82 30.31
N GLU A 221 8.49 8.87 30.88
CA GLU A 221 9.68 9.13 30.09
C GLU A 221 9.84 8.08 28.98
N PRO A 222 10.08 8.50 27.72
CA PRO A 222 10.20 7.58 26.62
C PRO A 222 11.37 6.60 26.79
N VAL A 223 11.09 5.31 26.65
CA VAL A 223 12.12 4.28 26.56
C VAL A 223 12.30 3.91 25.10
N ALA A 224 13.51 4.11 24.57
CA ALA A 224 13.83 3.72 23.21
C ALA A 224 13.70 2.20 23.05
N PRO A 225 13.00 1.69 22.03
CA PRO A 225 12.96 0.25 21.76
C PRO A 225 14.39 -0.30 21.53
N GLU A 226 14.67 -1.42 22.13
CA GLU A 226 15.94 -2.13 21.89
C GLU A 226 15.93 -2.77 20.50
N VAL A 227 16.99 -2.56 19.75
CA VAL A 227 17.20 -3.25 18.47
C VAL A 227 17.80 -4.62 18.74
N LYS A 228 17.06 -5.66 18.36
CA LYS A 228 17.53 -7.05 18.43
C LYS A 228 17.81 -7.54 17.02
N ILE A 229 19.08 -7.59 16.65
CA ILE A 229 19.51 -8.10 15.34
C ILE A 229 19.45 -9.63 15.35
N ASP A 230 18.63 -10.20 14.48
CA ASP A 230 18.57 -11.62 14.19
C ASP A 230 19.45 -11.94 12.98
N PRO A 231 20.59 -12.61 13.15
CA PRO A 231 21.51 -12.90 12.05
C PRO A 231 20.96 -13.95 11.07
N SER A 232 19.87 -14.62 11.38
CA SER A 232 19.23 -15.60 10.49
C SER A 232 18.39 -14.94 9.39
N ILE A 233 18.08 -13.64 9.52
CA ILE A 233 17.30 -12.90 8.51
C ILE A 233 18.21 -12.51 7.36
N ASP A 234 17.85 -12.92 6.14
CA ASP A 234 18.53 -12.49 4.93
C ASP A 234 18.25 -10.98 4.69
N MET A 235 19.26 -10.17 4.92
CA MET A 235 19.20 -8.71 4.72
C MET A 235 19.58 -8.27 3.31
N LYS A 236 19.96 -9.19 2.41
CA LYS A 236 20.50 -8.89 1.07
C LYS A 236 19.48 -9.11 -0.04
N THR A 237 18.77 -10.23 0.01
CA THR A 237 17.78 -10.57 -1.02
C THR A 237 16.51 -9.78 -0.79
N PRO A 238 16.04 -8.97 -1.76
CA PRO A 238 14.78 -8.24 -1.61
C PRO A 238 13.61 -9.20 -1.29
N PRO A 239 12.69 -8.84 -0.40
CA PRO A 239 11.53 -9.69 -0.02
C PRO A 239 10.75 -10.22 -1.22
N LYS A 240 10.50 -9.35 -2.21
CA LYS A 240 9.86 -9.76 -3.47
C LYS A 240 10.59 -10.92 -4.15
N VAL A 241 11.91 -10.86 -4.27
CA VAL A 241 12.70 -11.91 -4.94
C VAL A 241 12.60 -13.21 -4.14
N THR A 242 12.68 -13.12 -2.82
CA THR A 242 12.52 -14.29 -1.95
C THR A 242 11.15 -14.94 -2.14
N VAL A 243 10.07 -14.16 -2.19
CA VAL A 243 8.71 -14.69 -2.38
C VAL A 243 8.54 -15.27 -3.77
N ASP A 244 8.97 -14.56 -4.82
CA ASP A 244 8.82 -14.98 -6.21
C ASP A 244 9.56 -16.29 -6.53
N THR A 245 10.64 -16.58 -5.79
CA THR A 245 11.47 -17.80 -5.99
C THR A 245 11.27 -18.86 -4.91
N MET A 246 10.38 -18.64 -3.96
CA MET A 246 10.14 -19.57 -2.85
C MET A 246 9.50 -20.87 -3.36
N PRO A 247 10.07 -22.06 -3.03
CA PRO A 247 9.43 -23.34 -3.36
C PRO A 247 8.02 -23.45 -2.77
N ALA A 248 7.11 -24.12 -3.47
CA ALA A 248 5.71 -24.23 -3.08
C ALA A 248 5.51 -24.76 -1.67
N ASP A 249 6.23 -25.83 -1.28
CA ASP A 249 6.17 -26.40 0.08
C ASP A 249 6.54 -25.37 1.14
N LYS A 250 7.56 -24.56 0.89
CA LYS A 250 8.01 -23.51 1.82
C LYS A 250 7.04 -22.34 1.89
N PHE A 251 6.55 -21.90 0.71
CA PHE A 251 5.59 -20.80 0.63
C PHE A 251 4.30 -21.11 1.39
N PHE A 252 3.70 -22.26 1.13
CA PHE A 252 2.44 -22.64 1.75
C PHE A 252 2.59 -22.93 3.24
N ALA A 253 3.67 -23.59 3.65
CA ALA A 253 3.96 -23.80 5.07
C ALA A 253 4.14 -22.46 5.80
N TYR A 254 4.88 -21.53 5.20
CA TYR A 254 5.12 -20.21 5.79
C TYR A 254 3.83 -19.39 5.90
N ALA A 255 3.00 -19.39 4.84
CA ALA A 255 1.71 -18.73 4.85
C ALA A 255 0.78 -19.26 5.95
N ALA A 256 0.76 -20.57 6.17
CA ALA A 256 -0.03 -21.18 7.25
C ALA A 256 0.44 -20.75 8.64
N GLU A 257 1.75 -20.64 8.86
CA GLU A 257 2.27 -20.11 10.12
C GLU A 257 1.87 -18.65 10.36
N LEU A 258 1.90 -17.83 9.31
CA LEU A 258 1.45 -16.44 9.40
C LEU A 258 -0.06 -16.33 9.66
N LEU A 259 -0.85 -17.22 9.10
CA LEU A 259 -2.31 -17.26 9.30
C LEU A 259 -2.72 -17.59 10.75
N LYS A 260 -1.83 -18.14 11.57
CA LYS A 260 -2.06 -18.33 13.01
C LYS A 260 -2.09 -17.00 13.77
N LEU A 261 -1.30 -16.03 13.33
CA LEU A 261 -1.15 -14.74 14.00
C LEU A 261 -2.02 -13.66 13.35
N HIS A 262 -2.16 -13.70 12.03
CA HIS A 262 -2.83 -12.67 11.24
C HIS A 262 -4.20 -13.18 10.76
N PRO A 263 -5.30 -12.77 11.41
CA PRO A 263 -6.62 -13.23 10.99
C PRO A 263 -6.95 -12.76 9.57
N PRO A 264 -7.69 -13.56 8.80
CA PRO A 264 -8.25 -13.12 7.54
C PRO A 264 -9.28 -12.01 7.75
N HIS A 265 -9.51 -11.17 6.74
CA HIS A 265 -10.61 -10.23 6.78
C HIS A 265 -11.95 -10.96 6.80
N ILE A 266 -12.98 -10.32 7.34
CA ILE A 266 -14.33 -10.92 7.39
C ILE A 266 -14.87 -11.25 5.99
N THR A 267 -14.45 -10.50 4.98
CA THR A 267 -14.81 -10.71 3.58
C THR A 267 -14.14 -11.91 2.93
N ASP A 268 -13.10 -12.49 3.57
CA ASP A 268 -12.31 -13.60 3.02
C ASP A 268 -12.92 -14.98 3.29
N GLN A 269 -14.07 -15.07 3.97
CA GLN A 269 -14.69 -16.35 4.32
C GLN A 269 -14.88 -17.31 3.13
N PRO A 270 -15.25 -16.86 1.91
CA PRO A 270 -15.30 -17.74 0.75
C PRO A 270 -13.94 -18.33 0.37
N MET A 271 -12.84 -17.54 0.51
CA MET A 271 -11.49 -18.02 0.28
C MET A 271 -11.07 -19.03 1.35
N ILE A 272 -11.36 -18.75 2.62
CA ILE A 272 -11.07 -19.66 3.73
C ILE A 272 -11.78 -21.01 3.55
N ALA A 273 -13.04 -21.00 3.10
CA ALA A 273 -13.76 -22.23 2.79
C ALA A 273 -13.12 -23.03 1.63
N ARG A 274 -12.59 -22.36 0.61
CA ARG A 274 -11.84 -23.02 -0.48
C ARG A 274 -10.51 -23.59 0.01
N LEU A 275 -9.76 -22.83 0.82
CA LEU A 275 -8.49 -23.25 1.41
C LEU A 275 -8.64 -24.49 2.29
N ALA A 276 -9.74 -24.59 3.04
CA ALA A 276 -10.05 -25.76 3.87
C ALA A 276 -10.14 -27.07 3.06
N ARG A 277 -10.54 -27.00 1.77
CA ARG A 277 -10.62 -28.18 0.89
C ARG A 277 -9.25 -28.78 0.58
N ILE A 278 -8.19 -27.98 0.58
CA ILE A 278 -6.81 -28.43 0.37
C ILE A 278 -6.02 -28.54 1.67
N GLY A 279 -6.70 -28.52 2.82
CA GLY A 279 -6.10 -28.76 4.13
C GLY A 279 -5.56 -27.53 4.84
N PHE A 280 -5.79 -26.31 4.32
CA PHE A 280 -5.48 -25.09 5.07
C PHE A 280 -6.59 -24.79 6.08
N GLU A 281 -6.22 -24.67 7.33
CA GLU A 281 -7.11 -24.26 8.42
C GLU A 281 -6.51 -23.10 9.20
N VAL A 282 -7.31 -22.08 9.47
CA VAL A 282 -6.88 -20.92 10.29
C VAL A 282 -6.41 -21.43 11.66
N GLY A 283 -5.23 -20.99 12.08
CA GLY A 283 -4.63 -21.39 13.36
C GLY A 283 -3.85 -22.71 13.35
N LYS A 284 -3.79 -23.42 12.23
CA LYS A 284 -3.06 -24.68 12.09
C LYS A 284 -1.87 -24.53 11.14
N SER A 285 -0.82 -25.35 11.36
CA SER A 285 0.28 -25.53 10.41
C SER A 285 -0.18 -26.32 9.20
N PHE A 286 0.45 -26.05 8.05
CA PHE A 286 0.26 -26.82 6.84
C PHE A 286 1.59 -27.46 6.40
N ASP A 287 1.54 -28.76 6.09
CA ASP A 287 2.69 -29.53 5.64
C ASP A 287 2.34 -30.22 4.31
N LEU A 288 2.87 -29.69 3.21
CA LEU A 288 2.59 -30.20 1.88
C LEU A 288 3.07 -31.64 1.68
N ASP A 289 4.10 -32.07 2.41
CA ASP A 289 4.60 -33.46 2.31
C ASP A 289 3.65 -34.49 2.92
N LYS A 290 2.80 -34.06 3.85
CA LYS A 290 1.76 -34.88 4.47
C LYS A 290 0.39 -34.76 3.82
N ALA A 291 0.23 -33.88 2.84
CA ALA A 291 -1.02 -33.69 2.13
C ALA A 291 -1.33 -34.89 1.22
N ASP A 292 -2.63 -35.02 0.85
CA ASP A 292 -3.06 -35.99 -0.14
C ASP A 292 -2.24 -35.84 -1.44
N PRO A 293 -1.87 -36.95 -2.13
CA PRO A 293 -1.07 -36.91 -3.34
C PRO A 293 -1.61 -35.97 -4.43
N ALA A 294 -2.94 -35.88 -4.60
CA ALA A 294 -3.57 -34.94 -5.54
C ALA A 294 -3.33 -33.50 -5.14
N ILE A 295 -3.44 -33.17 -3.86
CA ILE A 295 -3.15 -31.84 -3.31
C ILE A 295 -1.67 -31.52 -3.49
N LYS A 296 -0.79 -32.45 -3.11
CA LYS A 296 0.67 -32.25 -3.24
C LYS A 296 1.07 -31.92 -4.69
N LYS A 297 0.55 -32.65 -5.67
CA LYS A 297 0.83 -32.41 -7.09
C LYS A 297 0.22 -31.08 -7.56
N GLY A 298 -1.03 -30.82 -7.22
CA GLY A 298 -1.72 -29.58 -7.62
C GLY A 298 -1.03 -28.33 -7.09
N LEU A 299 -0.57 -28.34 -5.85
CA LEU A 299 0.09 -27.18 -5.23
C LEU A 299 1.54 -26.99 -5.71
N ALA A 300 2.22 -28.05 -6.16
CA ALA A 300 3.63 -27.96 -6.56
C ALA A 300 3.90 -26.95 -7.69
N THR A 301 2.97 -26.80 -8.63
CA THR A 301 3.09 -25.88 -9.79
C THR A 301 2.23 -24.62 -9.66
N ALA A 302 1.38 -24.53 -8.67
CA ALA A 302 0.46 -23.42 -8.47
C ALA A 302 1.15 -22.03 -8.36
N PRO A 303 2.29 -21.87 -7.65
CA PRO A 303 3.00 -20.59 -7.60
C PRO A 303 3.45 -20.08 -8.97
N GLU A 304 3.97 -20.95 -9.83
CA GLU A 304 4.43 -20.56 -11.18
C GLU A 304 3.26 -20.05 -12.03
N ASP A 305 2.13 -20.77 -12.02
CA ASP A 305 0.96 -20.37 -12.80
C ASP A 305 0.25 -19.14 -12.22
N ALA A 306 0.27 -18.96 -10.91
CA ALA A 306 -0.18 -17.72 -10.28
C ALA A 306 0.66 -16.50 -10.73
N GLN A 307 1.98 -16.65 -10.82
CA GLN A 307 2.86 -15.59 -11.31
C GLN A 307 2.64 -15.29 -12.80
N LYS A 308 2.42 -16.30 -13.63
CA LYS A 308 2.02 -16.10 -15.04
C LYS A 308 0.71 -15.32 -15.14
N LEU A 309 -0.26 -15.65 -14.28
CA LEU A 309 -1.55 -14.94 -14.22
C LEU A 309 -1.36 -13.49 -13.78
N MET A 310 -0.50 -13.23 -12.78
CA MET A 310 -0.14 -11.87 -12.37
C MET A 310 0.46 -11.09 -13.56
N ALA A 311 1.46 -11.64 -14.22
CA ALA A 311 2.13 -11.01 -15.37
C ALA A 311 1.15 -10.72 -16.52
N TRP A 312 0.29 -11.69 -16.84
CA TRP A 312 -0.75 -11.53 -17.88
C TRP A 312 -1.73 -10.39 -17.55
N LYS A 313 -2.06 -10.20 -16.27
CA LYS A 313 -3.04 -9.20 -15.84
C LYS A 313 -2.50 -7.77 -15.83
N VAL A 314 -1.20 -7.57 -15.60
CA VAL A 314 -0.56 -6.24 -15.45
C VAL A 314 -0.97 -5.23 -16.52
N PRO A 315 -0.91 -5.55 -17.85
CA PRO A 315 -1.23 -4.57 -18.88
C PRO A 315 -2.67 -4.05 -18.87
N THR A 316 -3.59 -4.78 -18.23
CA THR A 316 -5.02 -4.47 -18.20
C THR A 316 -5.51 -3.95 -16.84
N MET A 317 -4.59 -3.72 -15.90
CA MET A 317 -4.97 -3.29 -14.55
C MET A 317 -5.37 -1.83 -14.45
N ALA A 318 -4.88 -1.01 -15.35
CA ALA A 318 -5.05 0.43 -15.33
C ALA A 318 -5.84 0.92 -16.53
N ARG A 319 -6.54 2.02 -16.36
CA ARG A 319 -7.17 2.75 -17.47
C ARG A 319 -6.10 3.55 -18.22
N ILE A 320 -6.08 3.47 -19.53
CA ILE A 320 -5.16 4.24 -20.38
C ILE A 320 -5.95 5.40 -21.02
N ALA A 321 -5.40 6.61 -20.89
CA ALA A 321 -5.90 7.80 -21.57
C ALA A 321 -4.74 8.72 -21.93
N ASN A 322 -4.69 9.23 -23.16
CA ASN A 322 -3.67 10.17 -23.65
C ASN A 322 -2.21 9.68 -23.40
N GLY A 323 -1.94 8.36 -23.48
CA GLY A 323 -0.64 7.80 -23.18
C GLY A 323 -0.33 7.64 -21.68
N TRP A 324 -1.27 7.98 -20.79
CA TRP A 324 -1.13 7.82 -19.34
C TRP A 324 -1.90 6.61 -18.83
N SER A 325 -1.23 5.82 -18.00
CA SER A 325 -1.80 4.70 -17.27
C SER A 325 -2.22 5.17 -15.87
N MET A 326 -3.51 5.01 -15.55
CA MET A 326 -4.09 5.45 -14.28
C MET A 326 -4.76 4.29 -13.56
N ASN A 327 -4.29 3.99 -12.36
CA ASN A 327 -4.83 2.97 -11.50
C ASN A 327 -5.43 3.64 -10.25
N THR A 328 -6.70 3.99 -10.33
CA THR A 328 -7.44 4.69 -9.26
C THR A 328 -8.48 3.82 -8.58
N ASP A 329 -8.81 2.68 -9.17
CA ASP A 329 -9.81 1.77 -8.67
C ASP A 329 -9.18 0.74 -7.73
N THR A 330 -9.82 0.46 -6.60
CA THR A 330 -9.42 -0.58 -5.62
C THR A 330 -7.93 -0.57 -5.26
N MET A 331 -7.31 0.61 -5.14
CA MET A 331 -5.93 0.77 -4.68
C MET A 331 -5.90 0.98 -3.16
N GLY A 332 -4.97 0.30 -2.48
CA GLY A 332 -4.79 0.40 -1.04
C GLY A 332 -5.85 -0.33 -0.21
N VAL A 333 -7.02 -0.63 -0.77
CA VAL A 333 -8.04 -1.55 -0.22
C VAL A 333 -8.57 -2.38 -1.37
N TYR A 334 -8.39 -3.69 -1.31
CA TYR A 334 -8.60 -4.58 -2.46
C TYR A 334 -9.83 -5.46 -2.33
N GLY A 335 -10.39 -5.63 -1.13
CA GLY A 335 -11.46 -6.59 -0.85
C GLY A 335 -11.04 -8.00 -1.30
N ASN A 336 -11.92 -8.68 -2.05
CA ASN A 336 -11.65 -10.04 -2.54
C ASN A 336 -10.89 -10.05 -3.89
N TYR A 337 -10.36 -8.92 -4.36
CA TYR A 337 -9.57 -8.87 -5.59
C TYR A 337 -8.11 -9.25 -5.31
N TYR A 338 -7.88 -10.49 -4.86
CA TYR A 338 -6.57 -11.00 -4.45
C TYR A 338 -5.51 -10.91 -5.54
N LEU A 339 -5.87 -11.12 -6.80
CA LEU A 339 -4.97 -10.98 -7.94
C LEU A 339 -4.40 -9.55 -8.02
N LYS A 340 -5.25 -8.53 -7.89
CA LYS A 340 -4.79 -7.12 -7.89
C LYS A 340 -3.94 -6.82 -6.67
N ARG A 341 -4.34 -7.29 -5.49
CA ARG A 341 -3.59 -7.13 -4.25
C ARG A 341 -2.18 -7.71 -4.39
N ALA A 342 -2.06 -8.94 -4.91
CA ALA A 342 -0.77 -9.58 -5.15
C ALA A 342 0.10 -8.79 -6.14
N ILE A 343 -0.47 -8.34 -7.26
CA ILE A 343 0.26 -7.55 -8.26
C ILE A 343 0.73 -6.21 -7.67
N VAL A 344 -0.13 -5.49 -6.95
CA VAL A 344 0.28 -4.23 -6.32
C VAL A 344 1.35 -4.47 -5.27
N THR A 345 1.25 -5.55 -4.49
CA THR A 345 2.30 -5.96 -3.55
C THR A 345 3.63 -6.21 -4.26
N GLN A 346 3.60 -6.85 -5.43
CA GLN A 346 4.80 -7.18 -6.20
C GLN A 346 5.50 -5.95 -6.81
N PHE A 347 4.73 -4.94 -7.26
CA PHE A 347 5.25 -3.81 -8.04
C PHE A 347 5.19 -2.46 -7.32
N GLY A 348 4.41 -2.34 -6.25
CA GLY A 348 4.17 -1.06 -5.57
C GLY A 348 3.69 -1.24 -4.13
N LEU A 349 4.37 -2.11 -3.36
CA LEU A 349 4.06 -2.35 -1.96
C LEU A 349 3.96 -1.02 -1.17
N GLY A 350 2.92 -0.86 -0.39
CA GLY A 350 2.68 0.36 0.37
C GLY A 350 1.90 1.42 -0.41
N ALA A 351 1.04 1.00 -1.34
CA ALA A 351 0.17 1.90 -2.10
C ALA A 351 -0.78 2.69 -1.18
N ASN A 352 -0.97 3.98 -1.50
CA ASN A 352 -1.92 4.83 -0.82
C ASN A 352 -3.37 4.59 -1.29
N LEU A 353 -4.31 5.03 -0.47
CA LEU A 353 -5.70 5.20 -0.93
C LEU A 353 -5.76 6.25 -2.05
N PRO A 354 -6.60 6.07 -3.09
CA PRO A 354 -6.72 7.04 -4.16
C PRO A 354 -7.12 8.44 -3.70
N GLY A 355 -7.90 8.55 -2.62
CA GLY A 355 -8.23 9.84 -2.02
C GLY A 355 -7.03 10.58 -1.41
N ASP A 356 -5.97 9.88 -1.04
CA ASP A 356 -4.75 10.49 -0.52
C ASP A 356 -3.77 10.85 -1.64
N ALA A 357 -3.53 9.91 -2.59
CA ALA A 357 -2.66 10.18 -3.73
C ALA A 357 -2.92 9.22 -4.89
N ILE A 358 -2.81 9.71 -6.13
CA ILE A 358 -2.81 8.91 -7.35
C ILE A 358 -1.53 9.16 -8.16
N TYR A 359 -1.18 8.19 -9.00
CA TYR A 359 0.10 8.12 -9.68
C TYR A 359 -0.05 7.81 -11.18
N PRO A 360 -0.56 8.74 -12.02
CA PRO A 360 -0.56 8.56 -13.47
C PRO A 360 0.85 8.33 -14.01
N LEU A 361 1.04 7.21 -14.71
CA LEU A 361 2.32 6.84 -15.33
C LEU A 361 2.21 7.05 -16.84
N ASN A 362 3.06 7.91 -17.41
CA ASN A 362 3.11 8.08 -18.86
C ASN A 362 3.90 6.93 -19.51
N LEU A 363 3.24 6.26 -20.45
CA LEU A 363 3.77 5.12 -21.19
C LEU A 363 4.15 5.46 -22.63
N ALA A 364 3.60 6.57 -23.18
CA ALA A 364 3.81 6.94 -24.57
C ALA A 364 3.48 8.42 -24.81
N ASP A 365 4.03 8.96 -25.89
CA ASP A 365 3.63 10.27 -26.43
C ASP A 365 2.25 10.21 -27.14
N ALA A 366 1.83 11.33 -27.71
CA ALA A 366 0.56 11.44 -28.42
C ALA A 366 0.44 10.52 -29.64
N ASP A 367 1.57 10.09 -30.20
CA ASP A 367 1.64 9.16 -31.34
C ASP A 367 1.71 7.68 -30.90
N GLY A 368 1.62 7.42 -29.59
CA GLY A 368 1.71 6.09 -29.01
C GLY A 368 3.14 5.51 -28.95
N LYS A 369 4.16 6.36 -29.06
CA LYS A 369 5.57 5.94 -29.01
C LYS A 369 6.19 6.19 -27.65
N PRO A 370 7.09 5.31 -27.16
CA PRO A 370 7.84 5.56 -25.94
C PRO A 370 8.61 6.88 -26.02
N LEU A 371 8.75 7.56 -24.87
CA LEU A 371 9.50 8.79 -24.78
C LEU A 371 11.01 8.51 -24.88
N ASP A 372 11.70 9.31 -25.69
CA ASP A 372 13.14 9.25 -25.86
C ASP A 372 13.71 10.67 -25.97
N GLY A 373 14.68 11.00 -25.15
CA GLY A 373 15.26 12.34 -25.05
C GLY A 373 16.15 12.78 -26.20
N VAL A 374 16.26 11.98 -27.29
CA VAL A 374 16.71 12.47 -28.58
C VAL A 374 15.70 13.44 -29.20
N SER A 375 14.49 13.49 -28.66
CA SER A 375 13.40 14.40 -29.04
C SER A 375 13.04 15.31 -27.88
N ASN A 376 12.44 16.43 -28.23
CA ASN A 376 11.87 17.36 -27.25
C ASN A 376 10.37 17.09 -27.10
N TYR A 377 9.86 17.22 -25.88
CA TYR A 377 8.44 17.01 -25.60
C TYR A 377 7.88 18.18 -24.79
N THR A 378 6.57 18.37 -24.89
CA THR A 378 5.79 19.33 -24.08
C THR A 378 4.52 18.67 -23.58
N ILE A 379 4.07 19.11 -22.40
CA ILE A 379 2.69 18.93 -21.95
C ILE A 379 2.08 20.31 -21.86
N HIS A 380 0.95 20.50 -22.50
CA HIS A 380 0.14 21.69 -22.42
C HIS A 380 -1.08 21.42 -21.54
N PHE A 381 -1.28 22.22 -20.51
CA PHE A 381 -2.47 22.21 -19.69
C PHE A 381 -3.27 23.46 -19.98
N ASP A 382 -4.44 23.34 -20.58
CA ASP A 382 -5.40 24.44 -20.59
C ASP A 382 -5.68 24.88 -19.14
N LYS A 383 -6.07 26.14 -18.94
CA LYS A 383 -6.37 26.67 -17.61
C LYS A 383 -7.36 25.79 -16.81
N SER A 384 -8.33 25.19 -17.49
CA SER A 384 -9.34 24.29 -16.92
C SER A 384 -8.85 22.85 -16.74
N GLU A 385 -7.68 22.51 -17.29
CA GLU A 385 -7.09 21.15 -17.26
C GLU A 385 -5.88 21.04 -16.36
N ILE A 386 -5.51 22.10 -15.63
CA ILE A 386 -4.51 22.03 -14.57
C ILE A 386 -4.87 20.88 -13.63
N PRO A 387 -3.91 20.02 -13.24
CA PRO A 387 -4.20 18.81 -12.45
C PRO A 387 -5.07 19.10 -11.23
N PRO A 388 -6.26 18.49 -11.09
CA PRO A 388 -7.22 18.79 -10.04
C PRO A 388 -6.82 18.10 -8.73
N ALA A 389 -5.90 18.69 -7.99
CA ALA A 389 -5.47 18.28 -6.67
C ALA A 389 -5.81 19.39 -5.65
N GLU A 390 -6.32 19.00 -4.47
CA GLU A 390 -6.60 19.96 -3.41
C GLU A 390 -5.33 20.36 -2.65
N ALA A 391 -4.38 19.42 -2.51
CA ALA A 391 -3.13 19.70 -1.84
C ALA A 391 -2.05 20.18 -2.83
N PHE A 392 -1.61 19.33 -3.72
CA PHE A 392 -0.60 19.66 -4.74
C PHE A 392 -0.45 18.53 -5.76
N TRP A 393 0.29 18.82 -6.84
CA TRP A 393 0.65 17.84 -7.85
C TRP A 393 2.11 18.03 -8.29
N SER A 394 2.68 16.98 -8.89
CA SER A 394 4.03 17.00 -9.46
C SER A 394 4.14 16.10 -10.69
N ILE A 395 5.20 16.28 -11.46
CA ILE A 395 5.65 15.34 -12.49
C ILE A 395 7.12 15.07 -12.26
N THR A 396 7.47 13.78 -12.10
CA THR A 396 8.85 13.31 -11.93
C THR A 396 9.27 12.54 -13.16
N LEU A 397 10.52 12.70 -13.56
CA LEU A 397 11.14 12.02 -14.70
C LEU A 397 12.09 10.93 -14.22
N TYR A 398 11.99 9.75 -14.87
CA TYR A 398 12.83 8.59 -14.59
C TYR A 398 13.38 7.98 -15.88
N ASP A 399 14.53 7.32 -15.78
CA ASP A 399 15.02 6.43 -16.85
C ASP A 399 14.10 5.19 -17.01
N ASN A 400 14.42 4.32 -17.96
CA ASN A 400 13.65 3.10 -18.19
C ASN A 400 13.66 2.11 -17.02
N ASP A 401 14.69 2.15 -16.19
CA ASP A 401 14.79 1.33 -14.99
C ASP A 401 14.00 1.93 -13.80
N GLY A 402 13.44 3.12 -14.00
CA GLY A 402 12.62 3.82 -13.00
C GLY A 402 13.45 4.63 -12.00
N PHE A 403 14.66 5.05 -12.34
CA PHE A 403 15.49 5.86 -11.47
C PHE A 403 15.64 7.29 -12.00
N GLN A 404 15.85 8.21 -11.08
CA GLN A 404 16.14 9.61 -11.39
C GLN A 404 17.45 9.73 -12.19
N VAL A 405 17.50 10.73 -13.08
CA VAL A 405 18.66 10.96 -13.96
C VAL A 405 19.36 12.25 -13.57
N ALA A 406 20.68 12.17 -13.33
CA ALA A 406 21.50 13.33 -13.07
C ALA A 406 21.34 14.38 -14.19
N ASN A 407 21.22 15.65 -13.84
CA ASN A 407 21.04 16.74 -14.78
C ASN A 407 21.69 18.04 -14.27
N PRO A 408 21.98 19.01 -15.16
CA PRO A 408 22.78 20.19 -14.82
C PRO A 408 22.21 21.09 -13.72
N ILE A 409 20.89 21.08 -13.51
CA ILE A 409 20.20 21.91 -12.51
C ILE A 409 19.70 21.11 -11.31
N ASN A 410 20.07 19.82 -11.21
CA ASN A 410 19.67 18.90 -10.15
C ASN A 410 18.14 18.89 -9.90
N ARG A 411 17.35 18.98 -10.98
CA ARG A 411 15.87 19.00 -10.95
C ARG A 411 15.33 17.66 -11.44
N PHE A 412 14.72 16.89 -10.56
CA PHE A 412 14.17 15.55 -10.86
C PHE A 412 12.64 15.57 -11.01
N ALA A 413 12.00 16.63 -10.52
CA ALA A 413 10.56 16.84 -10.61
C ALA A 413 10.24 18.33 -10.84
N VAL A 414 9.06 18.57 -11.41
CA VAL A 414 8.38 19.86 -11.39
C VAL A 414 7.10 19.73 -10.58
N SER A 415 6.81 20.73 -9.76
CA SER A 415 5.75 20.63 -8.74
C SER A 415 4.93 21.92 -8.67
N SER A 416 3.66 21.80 -8.34
CA SER A 416 2.68 22.90 -8.39
C SER A 416 3.00 24.08 -7.47
N TRP A 417 3.89 23.92 -6.50
CA TRP A 417 4.38 25.01 -5.65
C TRP A 417 5.59 25.76 -6.23
N MET A 418 6.15 25.28 -7.35
CA MET A 418 7.24 25.97 -8.04
C MET A 418 6.74 27.22 -8.76
N PRO A 419 7.60 28.23 -8.97
CA PRO A 419 7.22 29.48 -9.62
C PRO A 419 7.08 29.29 -11.15
N PHE A 420 6.09 28.51 -11.58
CA PHE A 420 5.81 28.33 -13.00
C PHE A 420 5.47 29.64 -13.70
N LYS A 421 5.91 29.76 -14.94
CA LYS A 421 5.51 30.81 -15.84
C LYS A 421 4.30 30.36 -16.65
N TYR A 422 3.14 30.87 -16.29
CA TYR A 422 1.88 30.62 -17.02
C TYR A 422 1.79 31.47 -18.28
N ASN A 423 1.08 30.97 -19.26
CA ASN A 423 0.74 31.73 -20.47
C ASN A 423 -0.27 32.84 -20.15
N PRO A 424 -0.42 33.87 -21.03
CA PRO A 424 -1.33 34.98 -20.78
C PRO A 424 -2.81 34.57 -20.59
N ASP A 425 -3.24 33.44 -21.14
CA ASP A 425 -4.59 32.88 -21.00
C ASP A 425 -4.74 32.02 -19.72
N GLY A 426 -3.67 31.84 -18.97
CA GLY A 426 -3.63 31.03 -17.75
C GLY A 426 -3.36 29.55 -17.97
N SER A 427 -3.07 29.14 -19.21
CA SER A 427 -2.58 27.78 -19.52
C SER A 427 -1.13 27.60 -19.07
N LEU A 428 -0.67 26.35 -18.99
CA LEU A 428 0.67 25.99 -18.52
C LEU A 428 1.34 25.03 -19.49
N ASP A 429 2.55 25.40 -19.96
CA ASP A 429 3.42 24.51 -20.73
C ASP A 429 4.52 23.97 -19.86
N LEU A 430 4.74 22.65 -19.86
CA LEU A 430 5.91 22.00 -19.27
C LEU A 430 6.78 21.41 -20.38
N TYR A 431 8.11 21.59 -20.24
CA TYR A 431 9.09 21.19 -21.24
C TYR A 431 9.95 20.03 -20.74
N PHE A 432 10.02 18.95 -21.52
CA PHE A 432 10.84 17.76 -21.26
C PHE A 432 11.84 17.62 -22.40
N ARG A 433 13.07 17.99 -22.15
CA ARG A 433 14.14 18.01 -23.14
C ARG A 433 15.50 18.01 -22.47
N ASN A 434 16.53 17.55 -23.20
CA ASN A 434 17.88 17.48 -22.67
C ASN A 434 18.51 18.86 -22.46
N GLU A 435 18.35 19.78 -23.41
CA GLU A 435 18.92 21.13 -23.36
C GLU A 435 17.91 22.14 -22.84
N SER A 436 18.40 23.21 -22.20
CA SER A 436 17.53 24.28 -21.71
C SER A 436 16.63 24.86 -22.82
N PRO A 437 15.35 25.09 -22.57
CA PRO A 437 14.46 25.73 -23.53
C PRO A 437 14.68 27.25 -23.66
N GLY A 438 15.67 27.79 -22.93
CA GLY A 438 15.95 29.22 -22.81
C GLY A 438 15.43 29.82 -21.50
N ALA A 439 16.01 30.92 -21.07
CA ALA A 439 15.75 31.55 -19.78
C ALA A 439 14.24 31.81 -19.51
N ASP A 440 13.50 32.20 -20.55
CA ASP A 440 12.05 32.46 -20.44
C ASP A 440 11.20 31.23 -20.10
N LYS A 441 11.69 30.02 -20.36
CA LYS A 441 10.98 28.75 -20.21
C LYS A 441 11.59 27.83 -19.17
N GLU A 442 12.73 28.21 -18.60
CA GLU A 442 13.49 27.36 -17.66
C GLU A 442 12.73 27.05 -16.37
N ALA A 443 11.85 27.96 -15.92
CA ALA A 443 11.00 27.71 -14.75
C ALA A 443 10.10 26.48 -14.94
N ASN A 444 9.69 26.19 -16.19
CA ASN A 444 8.77 25.12 -16.57
C ASN A 444 9.51 23.90 -17.18
N TRP A 445 10.84 23.85 -17.09
CA TRP A 445 11.65 22.82 -17.71
C TRP A 445 12.01 21.71 -16.72
N LEU A 446 11.80 20.45 -17.12
CA LEU A 446 12.33 19.27 -16.46
C LEU A 446 13.35 18.61 -17.42
N PRO A 447 14.65 18.60 -17.06
CA PRO A 447 15.68 18.03 -17.92
C PRO A 447 15.46 16.54 -18.20
N ALA A 448 15.44 16.15 -19.46
CA ALA A 448 15.38 14.77 -19.89
C ALA A 448 16.79 14.22 -20.23
N PRO A 449 17.05 12.90 -20.02
CA PRO A 449 18.27 12.26 -20.51
C PRO A 449 18.30 12.25 -22.04
N LYS A 450 19.44 11.89 -22.64
CA LYS A 450 19.53 11.67 -24.10
C LYS A 450 18.95 10.34 -24.58
N GLY A 451 18.55 9.47 -23.70
CA GLY A 451 17.95 8.18 -23.98
C GLY A 451 16.50 8.05 -23.54
N PRO A 452 15.97 6.84 -23.51
CA PRO A 452 14.59 6.58 -23.11
C PRO A 452 14.28 7.04 -21.68
N PHE A 453 13.06 7.56 -21.47
CA PHE A 453 12.60 7.99 -20.16
C PHE A 453 11.09 7.81 -20.00
N THR A 454 10.62 7.95 -18.79
CA THR A 454 9.19 7.88 -18.42
C THR A 454 8.85 9.03 -17.49
N LEU A 455 7.56 9.41 -17.45
CA LEU A 455 7.05 10.42 -16.54
C LEU A 455 6.07 9.78 -15.55
N THR A 456 6.16 10.15 -14.30
CA THR A 456 5.15 9.84 -13.29
C THR A 456 4.58 11.16 -12.76
N MET A 457 3.29 11.37 -13.01
CA MET A 457 2.55 12.44 -12.37
C MET A 457 2.08 11.96 -10.99
N ARG A 458 1.99 12.85 -10.02
CA ARG A 458 1.42 12.59 -8.70
C ARG A 458 0.42 13.67 -8.37
N LEU A 459 -0.80 13.29 -7.98
CA LEU A 459 -1.78 14.21 -7.43
C LEU A 459 -2.03 13.81 -5.98
N TYR A 460 -1.83 14.74 -5.07
CA TYR A 460 -2.06 14.55 -3.64
C TYR A 460 -3.38 15.21 -3.24
N ALA A 461 -4.24 14.48 -2.52
CA ALA A 461 -5.64 14.81 -2.33
C ALA A 461 -6.33 15.14 -3.67
N PRO A 462 -6.34 14.21 -4.63
CA PRO A 462 -6.95 14.46 -5.94
C PRO A 462 -8.45 14.70 -5.80
N LYS A 463 -8.97 15.64 -6.61
CA LYS A 463 -10.40 15.89 -6.70
C LYS A 463 -11.13 14.75 -7.41
N SER A 464 -12.44 14.72 -7.27
CA SER A 464 -13.30 13.66 -7.81
C SER A 464 -13.16 13.48 -9.32
N GLU A 465 -12.86 14.54 -10.06
CA GLU A 465 -12.71 14.51 -11.53
C GLU A 465 -11.53 13.63 -11.95
N ALA A 466 -10.41 13.67 -11.20
CA ALA A 466 -9.26 12.80 -11.44
C ALA A 466 -9.54 11.34 -11.06
N LEU A 467 -10.28 11.13 -9.98
CA LEU A 467 -10.61 9.78 -9.48
C LEU A 467 -11.59 9.05 -10.39
N THR A 468 -12.59 9.78 -10.92
CA THR A 468 -13.65 9.20 -11.74
C THR A 468 -13.34 9.13 -13.23
N GLY A 469 -12.19 9.68 -13.66
CA GLY A 469 -11.77 9.72 -15.06
C GLY A 469 -12.45 10.79 -15.90
N LYS A 470 -13.16 11.74 -15.29
CA LYS A 470 -13.67 12.94 -15.98
C LYS A 470 -12.53 13.86 -16.40
N TRP A 471 -11.48 13.93 -15.59
CA TRP A 471 -10.22 14.55 -15.94
C TRP A 471 -9.17 13.47 -16.26
N ASN A 472 -8.37 13.72 -17.29
CA ASN A 472 -7.22 12.92 -17.67
C ASN A 472 -6.03 13.83 -17.92
N PRO A 473 -4.79 13.42 -17.59
CA PRO A 473 -3.63 14.20 -17.98
C PRO A 473 -3.61 14.43 -19.49
N PRO A 474 -3.26 15.65 -19.97
CA PRO A 474 -3.07 15.89 -21.38
C PRO A 474 -1.97 15.00 -21.98
N PRO A 475 -1.99 14.76 -23.31
CA PRO A 475 -0.98 13.96 -23.96
C PRO A 475 0.39 14.64 -23.91
N VAL A 476 1.45 13.83 -23.90
CA VAL A 476 2.82 14.30 -24.07
C VAL A 476 3.07 14.47 -25.56
N MET A 477 3.26 15.73 -25.98
CA MET A 477 3.41 16.08 -27.40
C MET A 477 4.89 16.13 -27.77
N LYS A 478 5.28 15.40 -28.81
CA LYS A 478 6.61 15.54 -29.42
C LYS A 478 6.69 16.85 -30.16
N VAL A 479 7.69 17.68 -29.84
CA VAL A 479 7.94 18.95 -30.54
C VAL A 479 8.55 18.65 -31.89
N GLN A 480 7.87 19.05 -32.97
CA GLN A 480 8.42 18.92 -34.31
C GLN A 480 9.64 19.86 -34.45
N ALA A 481 10.73 19.34 -34.99
CA ALA A 481 11.85 20.21 -35.38
C ALA A 481 11.33 21.22 -36.40
N VAL A 482 11.45 22.51 -36.08
CA VAL A 482 11.22 23.55 -37.10
C VAL A 482 12.25 23.31 -38.18
N PRO A 483 11.86 23.10 -39.45
CA PRO A 483 12.84 22.99 -40.51
C PRO A 483 13.71 24.27 -40.50
N THR A 484 14.99 24.12 -40.21
CA THR A 484 15.97 25.21 -40.45
C THR A 484 15.83 25.54 -41.91
N ALA A 485 15.32 26.72 -42.21
CA ALA A 485 15.34 27.26 -43.58
C ALA A 485 16.81 27.17 -44.04
N ALA A 486 17.06 26.36 -45.04
CA ALA A 486 18.37 26.28 -45.66
C ALA A 486 18.76 27.70 -46.11
N GLN A 487 19.83 28.22 -45.50
CA GLN A 487 20.51 29.45 -45.96
C GLN A 487 21.28 29.17 -47.23
#